data_97d6e2966b68c00c7bf559b76715b4bf
#
_entry.id   97d6e2966b68c00c7bf559b76715b4bf
#
_cell.length_a   1.000
_cell.length_b   1.000
_cell.length_c   1.000
_cell.angle_alpha   90.00
_cell.angle_beta   90.00
_cell.angle_gamma   90.00
#
_symmetry.space_group_name_H-M   'P 1'
#
loop_
_entity.id
_entity.type
_entity.pdbx_description
1 polymer ?
#
loop_
_entity_poly.entity_id
_entity_poly.type
_entity_poly.pdbx_seq_one_letter_code
_entity_poly.pdbx_strand_id
1 'polypeptide(L)'
;MLKNTLFVILLMISSLFTACAEGYVSDVQKEDDTKEIRFSLNMEGGLTMFPTRSSVSLDGMKWKIFCFDDQYNYLFDRTGSIGDAANEIKVSVTKGIVYRFLFLCTTADKFPELTSGKTYWDLDAYVPQLPLADPMAMLVSRGNEKDGTLRVAAASASVQVTLAPRASKIVLQKDSQTASDITVNSVTFADAASSVPYAHIEPQYYSEYENLPVVIRKTYQYVPQEDVCYMLPDMCAGTFGVNATLHITHPISGEQDVRVTVPVGLALNVGSGKTYYIEMSANANGKVVATWATRVAPKTLKLATQNLWGKNTSVVLDYFNKIDVDVLCAQECSKLSESDIQAQGLYVHTHSNNGQGKCSIISRYPFSGITPNKYGVYIDLGEGIIVLVMNCHGAFYPYGPYQLNGIEYKGY
;
A
#
# COMPACT_ATOMS: atom_id res chain seq x y z
N MET A 1 33.93 52.90 -52.16
CA MET A 1 32.43 53.00 -52.27
C MET A 1 31.72 51.70 -51.96
N LEU A 2 32.26 50.52 -52.20
CA LEU A 2 31.54 49.24 -51.98
C LEU A 2 31.30 48.87 -50.51
N LYS A 3 32.17 49.27 -49.56
CA LYS A 3 32.03 48.94 -48.14
C LYS A 3 30.89 49.66 -47.43
N ASN A 4 30.59 50.89 -47.83
CA ASN A 4 29.52 51.67 -47.19
C ASN A 4 28.14 51.27 -47.69
N THR A 5 28.03 50.75 -48.91
CA THR A 5 26.79 50.27 -49.45
C THR A 5 26.35 48.94 -48.81
N LEU A 6 27.30 48.07 -48.48
CA LEU A 6 27.02 46.79 -47.80
C LEU A 6 26.55 47.01 -46.35
N PHE A 7 27.08 48.03 -45.65
CA PHE A 7 26.68 48.34 -44.26
C PHE A 7 25.27 48.93 -44.19
N VAL A 8 24.86 49.73 -45.20
CA VAL A 8 23.50 50.30 -45.26
C VAL A 8 22.47 49.21 -45.58
N ILE A 9 22.83 48.26 -46.48
CA ILE A 9 21.94 47.14 -46.79
C ILE A 9 21.79 46.19 -45.54
N LEU A 10 22.84 45.95 -44.79
CA LEU A 10 22.79 45.15 -43.54
C LEU A 10 21.93 45.83 -42.48
N LEU A 11 22.00 47.17 -42.36
CA LEU A 11 21.19 47.94 -41.42
C LEU A 11 19.71 47.99 -41.84
N MET A 12 19.40 48.03 -43.13
CA MET A 12 18.03 47.96 -43.60
C MET A 12 17.43 46.56 -43.42
N ILE A 13 18.19 45.50 -43.59
CA ILE A 13 17.70 44.13 -43.35
C ILE A 13 17.45 43.90 -41.83
N SER A 14 18.30 44.45 -40.93
CA SER A 14 18.06 44.36 -39.49
C SER A 14 16.84 45.15 -39.02
N SER A 15 16.53 46.30 -39.67
CA SER A 15 15.35 47.09 -39.35
C SER A 15 14.05 46.48 -39.89
N LEU A 16 14.12 45.68 -40.96
CA LEU A 16 12.97 44.92 -41.48
C LEU A 16 12.59 43.73 -40.61
N PHE A 17 13.57 43.14 -39.90
CA PHE A 17 13.30 42.07 -38.92
C PHE A 17 12.78 42.59 -37.58
N THR A 18 13.05 43.83 -37.21
CA THR A 18 12.49 44.45 -36.01
C THR A 18 11.10 45.02 -36.21
N ALA A 19 10.73 45.38 -37.43
CA ALA A 19 9.39 45.92 -37.74
C ALA A 19 8.29 44.82 -37.94
N CYS A 20 8.66 43.55 -38.09
CA CYS A 20 7.73 42.43 -38.13
C CYS A 20 7.48 41.76 -36.77
N ALA A 21 8.11 42.25 -35.67
CA ALA A 21 7.95 41.69 -34.34
C ALA A 21 6.90 42.41 -33.46
N GLU A 22 6.31 43.51 -33.93
CA GLU A 22 5.30 44.27 -33.18
C GLU A 22 3.90 44.18 -33.80
N GLY A 23 3.41 43.00 -34.09
CA GLY A 23 2.06 42.92 -34.58
C GLY A 23 1.59 41.52 -34.86
N TYR A 24 1.63 40.67 -33.92
CA TYR A 24 0.72 39.53 -33.72
C TYR A 24 1.14 38.80 -32.44
N VAL A 25 1.04 39.47 -31.30
CA VAL A 25 0.71 38.75 -30.09
C VAL A 25 -0.80 38.53 -30.21
N SER A 26 -1.18 37.51 -30.99
CA SER A 26 -2.44 36.84 -30.68
C SER A 26 -2.29 36.48 -29.21
N ASP A 27 -3.24 36.85 -28.38
CA ASP A 27 -3.55 36.18 -27.12
C ASP A 27 -3.81 34.69 -27.48
N VAL A 28 -2.74 33.96 -27.77
CA VAL A 28 -2.70 32.55 -27.53
C VAL A 28 -2.83 32.51 -26.00
N GLN A 29 -4.06 32.37 -25.50
CA GLN A 29 -4.29 31.86 -24.17
C GLN A 29 -3.26 30.74 -24.05
N LYS A 30 -2.21 30.95 -23.27
CA LYS A 30 -1.33 29.87 -22.79
C LYS A 30 -2.30 28.92 -22.14
N GLU A 31 -2.72 27.91 -22.89
CA GLU A 31 -3.48 26.80 -22.34
C GLU A 31 -2.68 26.38 -21.11
N ASP A 32 -3.30 26.47 -19.96
CA ASP A 32 -2.63 26.22 -18.69
C ASP A 32 -2.08 24.79 -18.75
N ASP A 33 -0.78 24.66 -19.08
CA ASP A 33 -0.09 23.38 -19.24
C ASP A 33 0.02 22.64 -17.90
N THR A 34 -0.52 23.23 -16.82
CA THR A 34 -0.53 22.63 -15.50
C THR A 34 -1.84 21.88 -15.23
N LYS A 35 -1.75 20.84 -14.43
CA LYS A 35 -2.87 20.07 -13.91
C LYS A 35 -2.68 19.84 -12.42
N GLU A 36 -3.78 19.92 -11.68
CA GLU A 36 -3.80 19.54 -10.27
C GLU A 36 -4.04 18.03 -10.13
N ILE A 37 -3.12 17.33 -9.48
CA ILE A 37 -3.33 15.97 -9.00
C ILE A 37 -3.72 16.05 -7.53
N ARG A 38 -4.79 15.35 -7.17
CA ARG A 38 -5.29 15.25 -5.80
C ARG A 38 -4.95 13.88 -5.24
N PHE A 39 -4.28 13.86 -4.12
CA PHE A 39 -3.92 12.65 -3.41
C PHE A 39 -4.75 12.53 -2.14
N SER A 40 -5.46 11.41 -1.99
CA SER A 40 -6.18 11.07 -0.78
C SER A 40 -5.38 10.04 0.01
N LEU A 41 -5.02 10.36 1.25
CA LEU A 41 -4.21 9.49 2.10
C LEU A 41 -5.07 8.52 2.89
N ASN A 42 -4.75 7.24 2.82
CA ASN A 42 -5.37 6.17 3.59
C ASN A 42 -4.31 5.32 4.30
N MET A 43 -4.67 4.76 5.45
CA MET A 43 -3.84 3.75 6.11
C MET A 43 -4.09 2.37 5.51
N GLU A 44 -3.01 1.60 5.32
CA GLU A 44 -3.12 0.20 4.89
C GLU A 44 -3.85 -0.64 5.94
N GLY A 45 -4.76 -1.49 5.48
CA GLY A 45 -5.42 -2.49 6.32
C GLY A 45 -6.49 -1.97 7.26
N GLY A 46 -6.92 -0.70 7.11
CA GLY A 46 -7.98 -0.12 7.94
C GLY A 46 -7.92 -0.65 9.39
N LEU A 47 -7.06 -0.11 10.25
CA LEU A 47 -7.04 -0.38 11.69
C LEU A 47 -6.58 -1.76 12.19
N THR A 48 -6.44 -2.78 11.34
CA THR A 48 -6.16 -4.15 11.80
C THR A 48 -4.68 -4.51 11.90
N MET A 49 -3.78 -3.73 11.30
CA MET A 49 -2.34 -4.03 11.36
C MET A 49 -1.76 -3.91 12.78
N PHE A 50 -2.31 -3.02 13.58
CA PHE A 50 -1.97 -2.90 15.00
C PHE A 50 -3.28 -2.81 15.80
N PRO A 51 -3.82 -3.92 16.32
CA PRO A 51 -5.02 -3.88 17.14
C PRO A 51 -4.70 -3.25 18.49
N THR A 52 -4.55 -1.95 18.51
CA THR A 52 -4.76 -1.13 19.69
C THR A 52 -6.20 -0.63 19.64
N ARG A 53 -6.87 -0.58 20.77
CA ARG A 53 -8.31 -0.26 20.89
C ARG A 53 -8.72 1.15 20.41
N SER A 54 -7.83 1.91 19.82
CA SER A 54 -8.07 3.23 19.26
C SER A 54 -7.87 3.22 17.74
N SER A 55 -8.78 3.84 17.02
CA SER A 55 -8.58 4.21 15.62
C SER A 55 -7.29 5.02 15.51
N VAL A 56 -6.29 4.50 14.80
CA VAL A 56 -5.09 5.29 14.52
C VAL A 56 -5.52 6.40 13.58
N SER A 57 -5.61 7.61 14.11
CA SER A 57 -5.85 8.79 13.32
C SER A 57 -4.55 9.25 12.69
N LEU A 58 -4.61 9.69 11.45
CA LEU A 58 -3.50 10.41 10.82
C LEU A 58 -3.45 11.88 11.28
N ASP A 59 -4.45 12.33 12.04
CA ASP A 59 -4.59 13.73 12.46
C ASP A 59 -3.37 14.23 13.24
N GLY A 60 -2.89 15.39 12.88
CA GLY A 60 -1.71 15.99 13.48
C GLY A 60 -0.38 15.42 12.99
N MET A 61 -0.36 14.36 12.19
CA MET A 61 0.87 13.90 11.56
C MET A 61 1.37 14.90 10.52
N LYS A 62 2.68 15.03 10.43
CA LYS A 62 3.32 15.78 9.35
C LYS A 62 3.54 14.86 8.16
N TRP A 63 3.44 15.44 6.96
CA TRP A 63 3.72 14.72 5.73
C TRP A 63 4.74 15.44 4.88
N LYS A 64 5.48 14.67 4.08
CA LYS A 64 6.35 15.14 3.02
C LYS A 64 6.12 14.30 1.77
N ILE A 65 6.01 14.96 0.62
CA ILE A 65 5.92 14.32 -0.69
C ILE A 65 7.18 14.69 -1.45
N PHE A 66 7.86 13.69 -1.98
CA PHE A 66 8.90 13.87 -2.99
C PHE A 66 8.29 13.58 -4.36
N CYS A 67 8.63 14.42 -5.33
CA CYS A 67 8.27 14.25 -6.72
C CYS A 67 9.51 14.07 -7.57
N PHE A 68 9.51 13.06 -8.42
CA PHE A 68 10.57 12.72 -9.36
C PHE A 68 9.99 12.61 -10.77
N ASP A 69 10.84 12.79 -11.78
CA ASP A 69 10.49 12.40 -13.14
C ASP A 69 10.52 10.87 -13.33
N ASP A 70 10.21 10.40 -14.53
CA ASP A 70 10.18 8.95 -14.82
C ASP A 70 11.59 8.31 -14.83
N GLN A 71 12.66 9.10 -14.85
CA GLN A 71 14.06 8.72 -14.71
C GLN A 71 14.59 8.88 -13.29
N TYR A 72 13.72 9.08 -12.30
CA TYR A 72 14.02 9.25 -10.87
C TYR A 72 14.77 10.53 -10.50
N ASN A 73 14.90 11.53 -11.40
CA ASN A 73 15.51 12.81 -11.05
C ASN A 73 14.55 13.58 -10.12
N TYR A 74 15.08 14.13 -9.05
CA TYR A 74 14.31 14.93 -8.11
C TYR A 74 13.86 16.24 -8.77
N LEU A 75 12.57 16.52 -8.66
CA LEU A 75 11.95 17.72 -9.20
C LEU A 75 11.63 18.74 -8.10
N PHE A 76 10.89 18.32 -7.11
CA PHE A 76 10.49 19.15 -5.96
C PHE A 76 9.96 18.28 -4.82
N ASP A 77 9.79 18.90 -3.66
CA ASP A 77 9.02 18.34 -2.55
C ASP A 77 7.95 19.31 -2.04
N ARG A 78 7.04 18.81 -1.22
CA ARG A 78 6.05 19.56 -0.47
C ARG A 78 5.91 18.97 0.91
N THR A 79 5.64 19.82 1.90
CA THR A 79 5.41 19.41 3.28
C THR A 79 4.14 20.04 3.81
N GLY A 80 3.54 19.40 4.81
CA GLY A 80 2.37 19.91 5.49
C GLY A 80 2.00 19.05 6.68
N SER A 81 0.82 19.32 7.25
CA SER A 81 0.24 18.54 8.33
C SER A 81 -1.13 18.02 7.89
N ILE A 82 -1.50 16.84 8.39
CA ILE A 82 -2.83 16.28 8.20
C ILE A 82 -3.74 16.91 9.25
N GLY A 83 -4.81 17.55 8.78
CA GLY A 83 -5.81 18.20 9.65
C GLY A 83 -7.14 17.46 9.60
N ASP A 84 -8.05 17.83 10.53
CA ASP A 84 -9.32 17.15 10.80
C ASP A 84 -10.29 17.08 9.61
N ALA A 85 -10.09 17.84 8.53
CA ALA A 85 -11.12 18.04 7.53
C ALA A 85 -10.88 17.41 6.15
N ALA A 86 -9.65 17.09 5.77
CA ALA A 86 -9.38 16.42 4.48
C ALA A 86 -7.96 15.86 4.40
N ASN A 87 -7.85 14.55 4.28
CA ASN A 87 -6.61 13.87 3.93
C ASN A 87 -6.27 14.04 2.43
N GLU A 88 -6.67 15.18 1.83
CA GLU A 88 -6.46 15.48 0.42
C GLU A 88 -5.30 16.45 0.23
N ILE A 89 -4.30 16.01 -0.52
CA ILE A 89 -3.11 16.80 -0.84
C ILE A 89 -3.16 17.15 -2.32
N LYS A 90 -2.95 18.43 -2.65
CA LYS A 90 -3.00 18.93 -4.03
C LYS A 90 -1.60 19.26 -4.53
N VAL A 91 -1.27 18.77 -5.71
CA VAL A 91 0.03 19.01 -6.36
C VAL A 91 -0.21 19.44 -7.80
N SER A 92 0.31 20.61 -8.17
CA SER A 92 0.29 21.08 -9.56
C SER A 92 1.47 20.52 -10.32
N VAL A 93 1.20 19.92 -11.48
CA VAL A 93 2.19 19.27 -12.36
C VAL A 93 1.91 19.61 -13.82
N THR A 94 2.88 19.43 -14.70
CA THR A 94 2.73 19.63 -16.13
C THR A 94 1.93 18.48 -16.76
N LYS A 95 0.98 18.81 -17.62
CA LYS A 95 0.18 17.83 -18.38
C LYS A 95 1.07 16.92 -19.24
N GLY A 96 0.65 15.66 -19.41
CA GLY A 96 1.27 14.72 -20.34
C GLY A 96 2.60 14.13 -19.88
N ILE A 97 3.07 14.47 -18.68
CA ILE A 97 4.30 13.93 -18.09
C ILE A 97 3.94 12.83 -17.09
N VAL A 98 4.80 11.82 -16.98
CA VAL A 98 4.74 10.78 -15.96
C VAL A 98 5.62 11.20 -14.80
N TYR A 99 5.09 11.11 -13.59
CA TYR A 99 5.77 11.43 -12.35
C TYR A 99 5.83 10.22 -11.44
N ARG A 100 6.85 10.21 -10.59
CA ARG A 100 6.99 9.26 -9.48
C ARG A 100 6.89 10.02 -8.17
N PHE A 101 6.12 9.50 -7.23
CA PHE A 101 5.94 10.12 -5.93
C PHE A 101 6.35 9.16 -4.81
N LEU A 102 6.90 9.72 -3.74
CA LEU A 102 7.10 9.06 -2.47
C LEU A 102 6.45 9.91 -1.38
N PHE A 103 5.53 9.32 -0.62
CA PHE A 103 4.86 9.97 0.50
C PHE A 103 5.45 9.44 1.79
N LEU A 104 5.81 10.34 2.67
CA LEU A 104 6.23 10.06 4.03
C LEU A 104 5.29 10.77 4.99
N CYS A 105 4.85 10.08 6.05
CA CYS A 105 4.13 10.69 7.16
C CYS A 105 4.80 10.31 8.47
N THR A 106 4.90 11.24 9.40
CA THR A 106 5.60 11.03 10.67
C THR A 106 5.00 11.87 11.79
N THR A 107 5.10 11.36 13.00
CA THR A 107 4.88 12.12 14.24
C THR A 107 6.13 12.92 14.63
N ALA A 108 7.30 12.59 14.07
CA ALA A 108 8.55 13.30 14.32
C ALA A 108 8.63 14.60 13.50
N ASP A 109 9.54 15.48 13.92
CA ASP A 109 9.70 16.81 13.28
C ASP A 109 10.65 16.83 12.08
N LYS A 110 11.20 15.68 11.70
CA LYS A 110 12.28 15.62 10.72
C LYS A 110 11.99 14.65 9.59
N PHE A 111 12.11 15.15 8.36
CA PHE A 111 12.10 14.37 7.14
C PHE A 111 13.49 14.35 6.49
N PRO A 112 13.78 13.36 5.61
CA PRO A 112 14.95 13.44 4.75
C PRO A 112 14.86 14.64 3.81
N GLU A 113 16.00 15.08 3.31
CA GLU A 113 16.11 16.21 2.39
C GLU A 113 16.77 15.78 1.09
N LEU A 114 16.28 16.30 -0.02
CA LEU A 114 16.90 16.20 -1.33
C LEU A 114 17.05 17.61 -1.92
N THR A 115 18.08 17.79 -2.72
CA THR A 115 18.36 19.05 -3.42
C THR A 115 18.35 18.83 -4.94
N SER A 116 18.23 19.90 -5.70
CA SER A 116 18.30 19.86 -7.16
C SER A 116 19.55 19.12 -7.65
N GLY A 117 19.41 18.31 -8.68
CA GLY A 117 20.48 17.49 -9.25
C GLY A 117 20.66 16.12 -8.55
N LYS A 118 19.88 15.84 -7.52
CA LYS A 118 19.81 14.54 -6.86
C LYS A 118 18.72 13.68 -7.47
N THR A 119 18.75 12.38 -7.16
CA THR A 119 17.79 11.40 -7.62
C THR A 119 17.09 10.74 -6.44
N TYR A 120 16.06 9.95 -6.72
CA TYR A 120 15.41 9.09 -5.74
C TYR A 120 16.40 8.21 -4.95
N TRP A 121 17.46 7.75 -5.61
CA TRP A 121 18.47 6.88 -5.03
C TRP A 121 19.46 7.60 -4.09
N ASP A 122 19.44 8.92 -4.09
CA ASP A 122 20.22 9.74 -3.15
C ASP A 122 19.49 9.98 -1.82
N LEU A 123 18.27 9.44 -1.63
CA LEU A 123 17.58 9.49 -0.34
C LEU A 123 18.37 8.71 0.72
N ASP A 124 18.65 9.35 1.84
CA ASP A 124 19.26 8.71 3.00
C ASP A 124 18.45 7.51 3.49
N ALA A 125 19.08 6.67 4.31
CA ALA A 125 18.38 5.62 5.02
C ALA A 125 17.55 6.17 6.19
N TYR A 126 16.39 5.56 6.43
CA TYR A 126 15.65 5.76 7.67
C TYR A 126 16.37 5.05 8.82
N VAL A 127 16.78 5.80 9.83
CA VAL A 127 17.51 5.32 11.00
C VAL A 127 16.72 5.71 12.26
N PRO A 128 15.81 4.86 12.76
CA PRO A 128 15.07 5.14 13.99
C PRO A 128 15.91 4.88 15.23
N GLN A 129 15.42 5.38 16.37
CA GLN A 129 15.92 4.92 17.66
C GLN A 129 15.46 3.47 17.92
N LEU A 130 16.39 2.62 18.30
CA LEU A 130 16.10 1.22 18.69
C LEU A 130 16.19 1.03 20.20
N PRO A 131 15.36 0.18 20.80
CA PRO A 131 14.25 -0.56 20.21
C PRO A 131 13.12 0.38 19.74
N LEU A 132 12.36 -0.03 18.71
CA LEU A 132 11.27 0.80 18.17
C LEU A 132 10.15 0.93 19.21
N ALA A 133 9.95 2.13 19.74
CA ALA A 133 8.90 2.40 20.72
C ALA A 133 7.57 2.76 20.06
N ASP A 134 7.62 3.46 18.92
CA ASP A 134 6.45 3.89 18.16
C ASP A 134 6.51 3.33 16.73
N PRO A 135 5.69 2.31 16.40
CA PRO A 135 5.63 1.73 15.07
C PRO A 135 5.08 2.71 14.01
N MET A 136 4.39 3.76 14.45
CA MET A 136 3.80 4.79 13.60
C MET A 136 4.72 5.98 13.37
N ALA A 137 5.92 5.97 13.96
CA ALA A 137 6.88 7.07 13.83
C ALA A 137 7.27 7.38 12.38
N MET A 138 7.15 6.40 11.49
CA MET A 138 7.34 6.58 10.06
C MET A 138 6.34 5.74 9.27
N LEU A 139 5.46 6.42 8.53
CA LEU A 139 4.60 5.84 7.52
C LEU A 139 5.14 6.18 6.14
N VAL A 140 5.07 5.22 5.24
CA VAL A 140 5.56 5.35 3.87
C VAL A 140 4.47 4.90 2.91
N SER A 141 4.34 5.57 1.76
CA SER A 141 3.41 5.13 0.72
C SER A 141 3.79 3.75 0.21
N ARG A 142 2.78 2.89 0.08
CA ARG A 142 2.89 1.74 -0.79
C ARG A 142 2.80 2.22 -2.22
N GLY A 143 3.88 2.08 -2.97
CA GLY A 143 3.92 2.38 -4.39
C GLY A 143 3.15 1.36 -5.23
N ASN A 144 2.93 1.68 -6.49
CA ASN A 144 2.46 0.74 -7.50
C ASN A 144 3.62 0.13 -8.31
N GLU A 145 4.86 0.51 -7.99
CA GLU A 145 6.09 -0.01 -8.58
C GLU A 145 6.90 -0.79 -7.54
N LYS A 146 7.75 -1.72 -7.98
CA LYS A 146 8.61 -2.54 -7.11
C LYS A 146 9.64 -1.71 -6.32
N ASP A 147 10.03 -0.56 -6.85
CA ASP A 147 10.93 0.39 -6.19
C ASP A 147 10.29 1.18 -5.06
N GLY A 148 9.01 0.93 -4.79
CA GLY A 148 8.25 1.60 -3.74
C GLY A 148 7.75 2.98 -4.13
N THR A 149 7.96 3.44 -5.37
CA THR A 149 7.39 4.71 -5.85
C THR A 149 5.95 4.54 -6.33
N LEU A 150 5.17 5.61 -6.23
CA LEU A 150 3.86 5.71 -6.84
C LEU A 150 4.01 6.40 -8.20
N ARG A 151 3.92 5.64 -9.28
CA ARG A 151 4.00 6.13 -10.64
C ARG A 151 2.64 6.63 -11.11
N VAL A 152 2.56 7.90 -11.48
CA VAL A 152 1.32 8.59 -11.85
C VAL A 152 1.50 9.34 -13.16
N ALA A 153 0.61 9.08 -14.13
CA ALA A 153 0.49 9.91 -15.31
C ALA A 153 -0.29 11.19 -14.98
N ALA A 154 0.16 12.35 -15.45
CA ALA A 154 -0.50 13.64 -15.20
C ALA A 154 -1.92 13.77 -15.79
N ALA A 155 -2.44 12.70 -16.39
CA ALA A 155 -3.85 12.61 -16.80
C ALA A 155 -4.80 12.32 -15.61
N SER A 156 -4.29 11.72 -14.50
CA SER A 156 -5.11 11.33 -13.35
C SER A 156 -5.51 12.55 -12.53
N ALA A 157 -6.81 12.71 -12.24
CA ALA A 157 -7.31 13.83 -11.46
C ALA A 157 -7.28 13.57 -9.95
N SER A 158 -7.40 12.29 -9.54
CA SER A 158 -7.41 11.86 -8.14
C SER A 158 -6.68 10.53 -8.00
N VAL A 159 -5.86 10.40 -6.96
CA VAL A 159 -5.04 9.21 -6.70
C VAL A 159 -5.16 8.86 -5.22
N GLN A 160 -5.52 7.63 -4.93
CA GLN A 160 -5.45 7.11 -3.56
C GLN A 160 -4.03 6.68 -3.21
N VAL A 161 -3.55 7.11 -2.06
CA VAL A 161 -2.23 6.76 -1.52
C VAL A 161 -2.43 5.96 -0.26
N THR A 162 -1.99 4.72 -0.27
CA THR A 162 -1.99 3.86 0.90
C THR A 162 -0.70 4.05 1.67
N LEU A 163 -0.79 4.47 2.92
CA LEU A 163 0.33 4.59 3.85
C LEU A 163 0.44 3.35 4.71
N ALA A 164 1.66 2.85 4.87
CA ALA A 164 1.96 1.71 5.73
C ALA A 164 3.08 2.07 6.72
N PRO A 165 3.07 1.52 7.95
CA PRO A 165 4.20 1.66 8.87
C PRO A 165 5.48 1.12 8.26
N ARG A 166 6.60 1.82 8.47
CA ARG A 166 7.91 1.31 8.06
C ARG A 166 8.37 0.16 8.96
N ALA A 167 7.85 0.08 10.16
CA ALA A 167 8.08 -1.03 11.07
C ALA A 167 7.18 -2.24 10.76
N SER A 168 7.64 -3.43 11.14
CA SER A 168 6.87 -4.67 11.16
C SER A 168 6.54 -5.06 12.58
N LYS A 169 5.40 -5.70 12.77
CA LYS A 169 4.91 -6.18 14.07
C LYS A 169 5.28 -7.65 14.24
N ILE A 170 5.83 -8.00 15.39
CA ILE A 170 6.11 -9.38 15.81
C ILE A 170 5.21 -9.70 17.01
N VAL A 171 4.33 -10.66 16.87
CA VAL A 171 3.44 -11.14 17.93
C VAL A 171 4.02 -12.41 18.52
N LEU A 172 4.22 -12.39 19.83
CA LEU A 172 4.69 -13.54 20.60
C LEU A 172 3.48 -14.36 21.03
N GLN A 173 3.20 -15.45 20.33
CA GLN A 173 2.01 -16.25 20.56
C GLN A 173 2.32 -17.46 21.42
N LYS A 174 1.71 -17.52 22.59
CA LYS A 174 1.80 -18.62 23.53
C LYS A 174 0.73 -19.67 23.25
N ASP A 175 1.13 -20.94 23.17
CA ASP A 175 0.16 -22.04 23.14
C ASP A 175 -0.65 -22.04 24.45
N SER A 176 -1.98 -22.02 24.33
CA SER A 176 -2.89 -21.85 25.48
C SER A 176 -2.88 -23.03 26.44
N GLN A 177 -2.43 -24.22 26.02
CA GLN A 177 -2.40 -25.43 26.83
C GLN A 177 -1.06 -25.67 27.49
N THR A 178 0.03 -25.27 26.81
CA THR A 178 1.39 -25.64 27.23
C THR A 178 2.28 -24.45 27.60
N ALA A 179 1.90 -23.24 27.19
CA ALA A 179 2.75 -22.06 27.28
C ALA A 179 2.03 -20.80 27.83
N SER A 180 0.79 -20.93 28.33
CA SER A 180 -0.01 -19.81 28.86
C SER A 180 0.68 -19.02 29.97
N ASP A 181 1.45 -19.70 30.81
CA ASP A 181 2.07 -19.14 32.01
C ASP A 181 3.50 -18.65 31.78
N ILE A 182 3.99 -18.68 30.53
CA ILE A 182 5.32 -18.17 30.20
C ILE A 182 5.30 -16.64 30.22
N THR A 183 6.27 -16.05 30.89
CA THR A 183 6.57 -14.61 30.78
C THR A 183 7.74 -14.40 29.84
N VAL A 184 7.56 -13.60 28.81
CA VAL A 184 8.65 -13.15 27.94
C VAL A 184 9.21 -11.86 28.50
N ASN A 185 10.40 -11.93 29.12
CA ASN A 185 11.06 -10.79 29.76
C ASN A 185 11.64 -9.84 28.71
N SER A 186 12.25 -10.39 27.65
CA SER A 186 12.78 -9.64 26.53
C SER A 186 13.03 -10.52 25.30
N VAL A 187 13.21 -9.86 24.14
CA VAL A 187 13.60 -10.47 22.87
C VAL A 187 14.88 -9.81 22.39
N THR A 188 15.93 -10.58 22.16
CA THR A 188 17.15 -10.10 21.51
C THR A 188 17.06 -10.40 20.02
N PHE A 189 17.11 -9.37 19.19
CA PHE A 189 17.28 -9.48 17.73
C PHE A 189 18.77 -9.32 17.42
N ALA A 190 19.42 -10.39 16.98
CA ALA A 190 20.83 -10.38 16.66
C ALA A 190 21.04 -10.10 15.17
N ASP A 191 21.96 -9.19 14.87
CA ASP A 191 22.29 -8.79 13.49
C ASP A 191 21.04 -8.42 12.66
N ALA A 192 20.14 -7.65 13.26
CA ALA A 192 18.91 -7.18 12.63
C ALA A 192 19.07 -5.79 12.02
N ALA A 193 18.24 -5.46 11.04
CA ALA A 193 18.26 -4.16 10.39
C ALA A 193 18.05 -3.03 11.41
N SER A 194 18.94 -2.05 11.42
CA SER A 194 18.85 -0.81 12.22
C SER A 194 18.69 0.44 11.35
N SER A 195 18.77 0.27 10.03
CA SER A 195 18.42 1.28 9.03
C SER A 195 17.80 0.61 7.82
N VAL A 196 16.97 1.34 7.09
CA VAL A 196 16.30 0.83 5.89
C VAL A 196 16.05 1.99 4.91
N PRO A 197 15.87 1.75 3.61
CA PRO A 197 15.40 2.77 2.70
C PRO A 197 14.09 3.39 3.18
N TYR A 198 13.86 4.67 2.90
CA TYR A 198 12.57 5.29 3.16
C TYR A 198 11.46 4.65 2.33
N ALA A 199 11.75 4.27 1.08
CA ALA A 199 10.78 3.65 0.20
C ALA A 199 10.26 2.31 0.73
N HIS A 200 9.01 1.99 0.39
CA HIS A 200 8.39 0.72 0.72
C HIS A 200 8.82 -0.37 -0.27
N ILE A 201 10.11 -0.70 -0.28
CA ILE A 201 10.65 -1.80 -1.08
C ILE A 201 10.61 -3.05 -0.24
N GLU A 202 10.00 -4.11 -0.77
CA GLU A 202 9.98 -5.39 -0.10
C GLU A 202 11.39 -6.01 -0.10
N PRO A 203 11.84 -6.64 0.99
CA PRO A 203 13.20 -7.15 1.12
C PRO A 203 13.66 -8.08 0.00
N GLN A 204 12.75 -8.87 -0.59
CA GLN A 204 13.07 -9.77 -1.69
C GLN A 204 13.50 -9.06 -2.98
N TYR A 205 13.20 -7.77 -3.10
CA TYR A 205 13.58 -6.95 -4.26
C TYR A 205 14.85 -6.12 -4.04
N TYR A 206 15.44 -6.14 -2.85
CA TYR A 206 16.62 -5.32 -2.57
C TYR A 206 17.78 -5.59 -3.53
N SER A 207 17.96 -6.84 -3.97
CA SER A 207 19.00 -7.20 -4.93
C SER A 207 18.76 -6.70 -6.35
N GLU A 208 17.56 -6.23 -6.66
CA GLU A 208 17.22 -5.67 -7.98
C GLU A 208 17.73 -4.22 -8.14
N TYR A 209 18.15 -3.57 -7.04
CA TYR A 209 18.52 -2.15 -7.01
C TYR A 209 19.91 -1.96 -6.39
N GLU A 210 20.88 -1.62 -7.22
CA GLU A 210 22.30 -1.42 -6.80
C GLU A 210 22.49 -0.14 -5.98
N ASN A 211 21.60 0.84 -6.12
CA ASN A 211 21.73 2.16 -5.54
C ASN A 211 20.96 2.36 -4.22
N LEU A 212 20.44 1.30 -3.63
CA LEU A 212 19.77 1.40 -2.34
C LEU A 212 20.76 1.77 -1.24
N PRO A 213 20.34 2.60 -0.25
CA PRO A 213 21.14 2.84 0.94
C PRO A 213 21.54 1.53 1.62
N VAL A 214 22.77 1.47 2.08
CA VAL A 214 23.29 0.29 2.80
C VAL A 214 22.49 0.09 4.08
N VAL A 215 21.93 -1.09 4.25
CA VAL A 215 21.24 -1.50 5.48
C VAL A 215 22.27 -1.73 6.58
N ILE A 216 22.26 -0.89 7.60
CA ILE A 216 23.09 -1.06 8.80
C ILE A 216 22.41 -2.07 9.71
N ARG A 217 23.17 -3.02 10.26
CA ARG A 217 22.68 -4.08 11.12
C ARG A 217 23.26 -3.94 12.52
N LYS A 218 22.44 -4.25 13.54
CA LYS A 218 22.83 -4.21 14.95
C LYS A 218 22.14 -5.31 15.74
N THR A 219 22.73 -5.68 16.86
CA THR A 219 22.05 -6.47 17.90
C THR A 219 21.40 -5.52 18.88
N TYR A 220 20.11 -5.71 19.16
CA TYR A 220 19.39 -4.94 20.17
C TYR A 220 18.37 -5.79 20.90
N GLN A 221 18.03 -5.36 22.11
CA GLN A 221 17.07 -6.05 22.97
C GLN A 221 15.78 -5.25 23.06
N TYR A 222 14.68 -5.95 22.94
CA TYR A 222 13.32 -5.40 23.02
C TYR A 222 12.61 -5.98 24.25
N VAL A 223 11.97 -5.13 25.06
CA VAL A 223 11.05 -5.57 26.12
C VAL A 223 9.64 -5.54 25.54
N PRO A 224 8.98 -6.71 25.31
CA PRO A 224 7.67 -6.78 24.71
C PRO A 224 6.62 -6.05 25.55
N GLN A 225 5.72 -5.36 24.88
CA GLN A 225 4.51 -4.83 25.48
C GLN A 225 3.32 -5.67 24.99
N GLU A 226 2.57 -6.26 25.91
CA GLU A 226 1.43 -7.13 25.56
C GLU A 226 1.83 -8.25 24.56
N ASP A 227 2.98 -8.87 24.76
CA ASP A 227 3.54 -9.90 23.88
C ASP A 227 3.78 -9.42 22.41
N VAL A 228 4.08 -8.14 22.21
CA VAL A 228 4.36 -7.54 20.91
C VAL A 228 5.73 -6.87 20.90
N CYS A 229 6.46 -7.06 19.80
CA CYS A 229 7.69 -6.33 19.46
C CYS A 229 7.55 -5.69 18.07
N TYR A 230 8.41 -4.73 17.78
CA TYR A 230 8.52 -4.12 16.46
C TYR A 230 9.95 -4.18 15.95
N MET A 231 10.11 -4.39 14.65
CA MET A 231 11.40 -4.36 13.98
C MET A 231 11.32 -3.69 12.62
N LEU A 232 12.45 -3.26 12.08
CA LEU A 232 12.51 -2.79 10.71
C LEU A 232 12.42 -3.96 9.72
N PRO A 233 12.00 -3.72 8.46
CA PRO A 233 12.09 -4.70 7.40
C PRO A 233 13.50 -5.26 7.31
N ASP A 234 13.60 -6.56 7.17
CA ASP A 234 14.87 -7.25 7.16
C ASP A 234 14.87 -8.40 6.16
N MET A 235 15.93 -8.49 5.39
CA MET A 235 16.17 -9.60 4.49
C MET A 235 17.09 -10.60 5.18
N CYS A 236 16.63 -11.83 5.28
CA CYS A 236 17.47 -12.90 5.78
C CYS A 236 18.44 -13.34 4.70
N ALA A 237 19.71 -13.11 4.91
CA ALA A 237 20.76 -13.67 4.04
C ALA A 237 20.76 -15.20 4.16
N GLY A 238 20.25 -15.87 3.15
CA GLY A 238 20.22 -17.34 3.09
C GLY A 238 18.97 -17.97 3.73
N THR A 239 19.09 -19.22 4.17
CA THR A 239 18.00 -20.05 4.72
C THR A 239 17.69 -19.80 6.19
N PHE A 240 18.35 -18.85 6.83
CA PHE A 240 18.24 -18.60 8.26
C PHE A 240 17.56 -17.25 8.49
N GLY A 241 16.35 -17.27 8.95
CA GLY A 241 15.59 -16.06 9.28
C GLY A 241 16.29 -15.13 10.27
N VAL A 242 15.64 -14.03 10.61
CA VAL A 242 16.11 -13.11 11.64
C VAL A 242 16.41 -13.88 12.91
N ASN A 243 17.64 -13.75 13.41
CA ASN A 243 18.06 -14.41 14.64
C ASN A 243 17.41 -13.71 15.83
N ALA A 244 16.45 -14.38 16.45
CA ALA A 244 15.82 -13.91 17.66
C ALA A 244 16.07 -14.90 18.81
N THR A 245 16.32 -14.36 19.99
CA THR A 245 16.40 -15.13 21.25
C THR A 245 15.41 -14.55 22.23
N LEU A 246 14.49 -15.38 22.71
CA LEU A 246 13.54 -15.02 23.75
C LEU A 246 14.18 -15.28 25.10
N HIS A 247 14.23 -14.30 26.00
CA HIS A 247 14.57 -14.42 27.38
C HIS A 247 13.26 -14.57 28.15
N ILE A 248 13.00 -15.76 28.69
CA ILE A 248 11.69 -16.10 29.25
C ILE A 248 11.84 -16.61 30.69
N THR A 249 10.74 -16.54 31.45
CA THR A 249 10.55 -17.21 32.70
C THR A 249 9.39 -18.19 32.61
N HIS A 250 9.63 -19.46 32.94
CA HIS A 250 8.60 -20.49 33.00
C HIS A 250 8.37 -20.94 34.43
N PRO A 251 7.12 -21.14 34.90
CA PRO A 251 6.84 -21.48 36.30
C PRO A 251 7.53 -22.74 36.85
N ILE A 252 7.72 -23.74 35.98
CA ILE A 252 8.31 -25.03 36.36
C ILE A 252 9.85 -25.02 36.25
N SER A 253 10.37 -24.50 35.16
CA SER A 253 11.79 -24.61 34.77
C SER A 253 12.62 -23.36 35.03
N GLY A 254 11.99 -22.25 35.44
CA GLY A 254 12.65 -20.97 35.67
C GLY A 254 13.05 -20.23 34.40
N GLU A 255 14.14 -19.48 34.50
CA GLU A 255 14.64 -18.66 33.37
C GLU A 255 15.28 -19.53 32.29
N GLN A 256 14.97 -19.18 31.03
CA GLN A 256 15.50 -19.83 29.84
C GLN A 256 15.79 -18.83 28.76
N ASP A 257 16.85 -19.05 27.97
CA ASP A 257 17.12 -18.42 26.71
C ASP A 257 16.68 -19.37 25.60
N VAL A 258 15.65 -18.96 24.85
CA VAL A 258 15.04 -19.76 23.77
C VAL A 258 15.34 -19.14 22.44
N ARG A 259 16.20 -19.80 21.66
CA ARG A 259 16.45 -19.36 20.27
C ARG A 259 15.23 -19.67 19.43
N VAL A 260 14.77 -18.65 18.66
CA VAL A 260 13.67 -18.82 17.73
C VAL A 260 14.16 -19.52 16.47
N THR A 261 13.49 -20.60 16.11
CA THR A 261 13.85 -21.41 14.93
C THR A 261 13.02 -20.99 13.73
N VAL A 262 13.66 -20.89 12.57
CA VAL A 262 12.96 -20.75 11.28
C VAL A 262 12.66 -22.16 10.77
N PRO A 263 11.41 -22.44 10.35
CA PRO A 263 11.06 -23.74 9.78
C PRO A 263 11.92 -24.07 8.54
N VAL A 264 12.25 -25.34 8.40
CA VAL A 264 13.05 -25.82 7.26
C VAL A 264 12.37 -25.48 5.94
N GLY A 265 13.12 -24.88 5.01
CA GLY A 265 12.62 -24.48 3.70
C GLY A 265 11.87 -23.14 3.66
N LEU A 266 11.71 -22.48 4.81
CA LEU A 266 11.14 -21.14 4.87
C LEU A 266 12.26 -20.08 4.77
N ALA A 267 12.21 -19.24 3.75
CA ALA A 267 12.98 -18.01 3.71
C ALA A 267 12.12 -16.91 4.37
N LEU A 268 12.55 -16.38 5.51
CA LEU A 268 11.82 -15.35 6.22
C LEU A 268 12.37 -13.97 5.84
N ASN A 269 11.65 -13.25 4.99
CA ASN A 269 11.89 -11.84 4.72
C ASN A 269 10.85 -11.01 5.48
N VAL A 270 11.30 -10.15 6.36
CA VAL A 270 10.42 -9.29 7.17
C VAL A 270 10.12 -8.02 6.35
N GLY A 271 8.94 -7.94 5.79
CA GLY A 271 8.47 -6.81 4.98
C GLY A 271 7.88 -5.68 5.85
N SER A 272 7.86 -4.49 5.29
CA SER A 272 7.35 -3.26 5.93
C SER A 272 5.85 -3.34 6.22
N GLY A 273 5.44 -2.92 7.42
CA GLY A 273 4.04 -2.88 7.82
C GLY A 273 3.34 -4.23 7.93
N LYS A 274 4.09 -5.34 7.97
CA LYS A 274 3.54 -6.69 8.07
C LYS A 274 3.53 -7.19 9.52
N THR A 275 2.68 -8.17 9.79
CA THR A 275 2.62 -8.85 11.08
C THR A 275 3.16 -10.28 10.94
N TYR A 276 4.07 -10.63 11.83
CA TYR A 276 4.67 -11.96 11.93
C TYR A 276 4.38 -12.53 13.31
N TYR A 277 4.50 -13.84 13.44
CA TYR A 277 4.24 -14.54 14.68
C TYR A 277 5.44 -15.39 15.07
N ILE A 278 5.77 -15.38 16.37
CA ILE A 278 6.65 -16.36 16.99
C ILE A 278 5.76 -17.22 17.89
N GLU A 279 5.59 -18.48 17.52
CA GLU A 279 4.80 -19.43 18.29
C GLU A 279 5.67 -20.12 19.34
N MET A 280 5.18 -20.16 20.58
CA MET A 280 5.84 -20.78 21.72
C MET A 280 4.99 -21.92 22.25
N SER A 281 5.65 -23.05 22.55
CA SER A 281 5.07 -24.18 23.27
C SER A 281 6.05 -24.71 24.30
N ALA A 282 5.57 -25.39 25.34
CA ALA A 282 6.39 -26.01 26.33
C ALA A 282 6.04 -27.50 26.48
N ASN A 283 7.03 -28.33 26.82
CA ASN A 283 6.77 -29.71 27.20
C ASN A 283 6.43 -29.82 28.69
N ALA A 284 6.07 -31.03 29.15
CA ALA A 284 5.69 -31.28 30.55
C ALA A 284 6.76 -30.89 31.60
N ASN A 285 8.02 -30.80 31.22
CA ASN A 285 9.12 -30.38 32.10
C ASN A 285 9.39 -28.87 32.03
N GLY A 286 8.55 -28.11 31.33
CA GLY A 286 8.70 -26.67 31.19
C GLY A 286 9.77 -26.23 30.18
N LYS A 287 10.34 -27.13 29.38
CA LYS A 287 11.27 -26.76 28.31
C LYS A 287 10.49 -26.12 27.19
N VAL A 288 10.81 -24.85 26.88
CA VAL A 288 10.15 -24.04 25.87
C VAL A 288 10.84 -24.17 24.51
N VAL A 289 10.03 -24.19 23.44
CA VAL A 289 10.44 -24.11 22.06
C VAL A 289 9.73 -22.92 21.43
N ALA A 290 10.46 -22.14 20.63
CA ALA A 290 9.93 -21.01 19.91
C ALA A 290 10.27 -21.11 18.42
N THR A 291 9.29 -20.82 17.56
CA THR A 291 9.43 -20.98 16.12
C THR A 291 8.72 -19.83 15.39
N TRP A 292 9.32 -19.31 14.33
CA TRP A 292 8.62 -18.41 13.42
C TRP A 292 7.44 -19.15 12.80
N ALA A 293 6.25 -18.59 12.93
CA ALA A 293 5.07 -19.19 12.33
C ALA A 293 5.06 -18.98 10.81
N THR A 294 4.65 -20.03 10.10
CA THR A 294 4.48 -20.01 8.63
C THR A 294 3.16 -19.43 8.21
N ARG A 295 2.26 -19.17 9.14
CA ARG A 295 0.92 -18.69 8.85
C ARG A 295 0.91 -17.19 8.58
N VAL A 296 0.04 -16.79 7.69
CA VAL A 296 -0.30 -15.40 7.43
C VAL A 296 -1.32 -14.96 8.48
N ALA A 297 -1.20 -13.71 8.95
CA ALA A 297 -2.21 -13.13 9.84
C ALA A 297 -3.60 -13.22 9.21
N PRO A 298 -4.64 -13.65 9.98
CA PRO A 298 -5.99 -13.69 9.45
C PRO A 298 -6.42 -12.29 9.03
N LYS A 299 -6.90 -12.16 7.80
CA LYS A 299 -7.50 -10.93 7.27
C LYS A 299 -9.01 -11.04 7.30
N THR A 300 -9.67 -9.99 7.74
CA THR A 300 -11.12 -9.88 7.66
C THR A 300 -11.49 -9.28 6.31
N LEU A 301 -12.36 -9.94 5.56
CA LEU A 301 -12.93 -9.44 4.31
C LEU A 301 -14.41 -9.14 4.55
N LYS A 302 -14.80 -7.87 4.46
CA LYS A 302 -16.19 -7.44 4.51
C LYS A 302 -16.82 -7.60 3.13
N LEU A 303 -17.75 -8.51 2.99
CA LEU A 303 -18.43 -8.79 1.73
C LEU A 303 -19.91 -8.47 1.84
N ALA A 304 -20.46 -7.80 0.84
CA ALA A 304 -21.89 -7.62 0.67
C ALA A 304 -22.36 -8.17 -0.68
N THR A 305 -23.63 -8.52 -0.73
CA THR A 305 -24.31 -8.86 -1.98
C THR A 305 -25.60 -8.03 -2.11
N GLN A 306 -25.84 -7.48 -3.31
CA GLN A 306 -26.96 -6.58 -3.54
C GLN A 306 -27.48 -6.65 -4.97
N ASN A 307 -28.77 -6.88 -5.12
CA ASN A 307 -29.45 -6.65 -6.40
C ASN A 307 -29.65 -5.14 -6.60
N LEU A 308 -29.09 -4.59 -7.67
CA LEU A 308 -29.04 -3.15 -7.92
C LEU A 308 -30.17 -2.64 -8.81
N TRP A 309 -30.97 -3.51 -9.40
CA TRP A 309 -32.12 -3.14 -10.24
C TRP A 309 -31.77 -2.13 -11.33
N GLY A 310 -30.64 -2.29 -12.00
CA GLY A 310 -30.17 -1.41 -13.06
C GLY A 310 -29.83 0.01 -12.60
N LYS A 311 -29.40 0.21 -11.35
CA LYS A 311 -28.91 1.50 -10.88
C LYS A 311 -27.66 1.91 -11.65
N ASN A 312 -27.43 3.22 -11.77
CA ASN A 312 -26.26 3.76 -12.42
C ASN A 312 -25.02 3.71 -11.50
N THR A 313 -23.83 3.88 -12.07
CA THR A 313 -22.55 3.75 -11.38
C THR A 313 -22.42 4.66 -10.17
N SER A 314 -22.88 5.93 -10.24
CA SER A 314 -22.76 6.88 -9.12
C SER A 314 -23.53 6.44 -7.89
N VAL A 315 -24.75 5.92 -8.06
CA VAL A 315 -25.57 5.38 -6.95
C VAL A 315 -24.92 4.15 -6.34
N VAL A 316 -24.30 3.30 -7.17
CA VAL A 316 -23.64 2.08 -6.69
C VAL A 316 -22.38 2.41 -5.91
N LEU A 317 -21.59 3.37 -6.37
CA LEU A 317 -20.39 3.84 -5.67
C LEU A 317 -20.73 4.53 -4.34
N ASP A 318 -21.77 5.36 -4.32
CA ASP A 318 -22.27 5.96 -3.08
C ASP A 318 -22.72 4.89 -2.08
N TYR A 319 -23.46 3.90 -2.53
CA TYR A 319 -23.88 2.76 -1.70
C TYR A 319 -22.67 1.97 -1.20
N PHE A 320 -21.72 1.61 -2.08
CA PHE A 320 -20.51 0.86 -1.73
C PHE A 320 -19.71 1.55 -0.61
N ASN A 321 -19.54 2.87 -0.73
CA ASN A 321 -18.83 3.67 0.26
C ASN A 321 -19.62 3.78 1.58
N LYS A 322 -20.95 3.93 1.50
CA LYS A 322 -21.82 4.06 2.68
C LYS A 322 -21.87 2.80 3.53
N ILE A 323 -21.89 1.62 2.92
CA ILE A 323 -21.90 0.35 3.66
C ILE A 323 -20.51 -0.10 4.11
N ASP A 324 -19.46 0.58 3.69
CA ASP A 324 -18.07 0.34 4.05
C ASP A 324 -17.65 -1.13 3.95
N VAL A 325 -17.81 -1.70 2.75
CA VAL A 325 -17.40 -3.07 2.45
C VAL A 325 -16.15 -3.10 1.59
N ASP A 326 -15.44 -4.22 1.65
CA ASP A 326 -14.25 -4.48 0.83
C ASP A 326 -14.64 -5.01 -0.55
N VAL A 327 -15.71 -5.80 -0.60
CA VAL A 327 -16.21 -6.43 -1.82
C VAL A 327 -17.73 -6.34 -1.89
N LEU A 328 -18.25 -5.89 -3.04
CA LEU A 328 -19.66 -5.88 -3.37
C LEU A 328 -19.94 -6.82 -4.54
N CYS A 329 -20.74 -7.86 -4.30
CA CYS A 329 -21.32 -8.71 -5.33
C CYS A 329 -22.64 -8.09 -5.77
N ALA A 330 -22.65 -7.44 -6.93
CA ALA A 330 -23.80 -6.71 -7.46
C ALA A 330 -24.50 -7.51 -8.55
N GLN A 331 -25.84 -7.57 -8.53
CA GLN A 331 -26.66 -8.20 -9.56
C GLN A 331 -27.50 -7.15 -10.29
N GLU A 332 -27.95 -7.46 -11.49
CA GLU A 332 -28.71 -6.56 -12.37
C GLU A 332 -27.99 -5.25 -12.69
N CYS A 333 -26.69 -5.35 -13.02
CA CYS A 333 -25.76 -4.22 -13.16
C CYS A 333 -25.67 -3.70 -14.61
N SER A 334 -26.73 -3.70 -15.39
CA SER A 334 -26.68 -3.37 -16.82
C SER A 334 -26.19 -1.95 -17.13
N LYS A 335 -26.27 -1.03 -16.17
CA LYS A 335 -25.87 0.39 -16.31
C LYS A 335 -24.55 0.73 -15.63
N LEU A 336 -23.80 -0.25 -15.15
CA LEU A 336 -22.48 0.01 -14.56
C LEU A 336 -21.44 0.31 -15.63
N SER A 337 -20.68 1.35 -15.41
CA SER A 337 -19.47 1.70 -16.17
C SER A 337 -18.24 1.21 -15.41
N GLU A 338 -17.54 0.24 -15.97
CA GLU A 338 -16.30 -0.28 -15.34
C GLU A 338 -15.22 0.80 -15.28
N SER A 339 -15.11 1.65 -16.32
CA SER A 339 -14.14 2.76 -16.35
C SER A 339 -14.37 3.76 -15.22
N ASP A 340 -15.63 4.07 -14.88
CA ASP A 340 -15.92 5.02 -13.81
C ASP A 340 -15.62 4.42 -12.43
N ILE A 341 -15.81 3.10 -12.27
CA ILE A 341 -15.44 2.37 -11.04
C ILE A 341 -13.92 2.33 -10.90
N GLN A 342 -13.21 1.99 -11.98
CA GLN A 342 -11.74 1.95 -12.00
C GLN A 342 -11.12 3.33 -11.75
N ALA A 343 -11.76 4.40 -12.23
CA ALA A 343 -11.34 5.78 -11.96
C ALA A 343 -11.38 6.16 -10.46
N GLN A 344 -12.14 5.41 -9.64
CA GLN A 344 -12.17 5.54 -8.18
C GLN A 344 -11.11 4.67 -7.48
N GLY A 345 -10.19 4.05 -8.21
CA GLY A 345 -9.19 3.15 -7.65
C GLY A 345 -9.73 1.79 -7.22
N LEU A 346 -10.92 1.42 -7.67
CA LEU A 346 -11.54 0.12 -7.37
C LEU A 346 -11.32 -0.86 -8.52
N TYR A 347 -11.32 -2.13 -8.18
CA TYR A 347 -11.27 -3.23 -9.15
C TYR A 347 -12.68 -3.70 -9.45
N VAL A 348 -12.98 -3.97 -10.72
CA VAL A 348 -14.29 -4.42 -11.14
C VAL A 348 -14.19 -5.52 -12.19
N HIS A 349 -15.05 -6.52 -12.07
CA HIS A 349 -15.25 -7.57 -13.05
C HIS A 349 -16.74 -7.74 -13.30
N THR A 350 -17.17 -7.55 -14.54
CA THR A 350 -18.57 -7.73 -14.96
C THR A 350 -18.70 -8.90 -15.92
N HIS A 351 -19.70 -9.71 -15.70
CA HIS A 351 -20.04 -10.83 -16.56
C HIS A 351 -21.55 -10.91 -16.83
N SER A 352 -21.89 -11.52 -17.95
CA SER A 352 -23.28 -11.83 -18.28
C SER A 352 -23.67 -13.17 -17.66
N ASN A 353 -24.85 -13.23 -17.07
CA ASN A 353 -25.38 -14.43 -16.44
C ASN A 353 -26.51 -15.02 -17.29
N ASN A 354 -26.17 -15.70 -18.38
CA ASN A 354 -27.09 -16.49 -19.23
C ASN A 354 -28.46 -15.83 -19.51
N GLY A 355 -28.43 -14.54 -19.88
CA GLY A 355 -29.67 -13.77 -20.18
C GLY A 355 -30.38 -13.16 -18.96
N GLN A 356 -29.92 -13.42 -17.75
CA GLN A 356 -30.48 -12.90 -16.50
C GLN A 356 -29.93 -11.53 -16.09
N GLY A 357 -29.33 -10.80 -17.01
CA GLY A 357 -28.69 -9.52 -16.75
C GLY A 357 -27.20 -9.65 -16.46
N LYS A 358 -26.57 -8.54 -16.11
CA LYS A 358 -25.16 -8.47 -15.75
C LYS A 358 -24.96 -8.56 -14.24
N CYS A 359 -23.93 -9.29 -13.84
CA CYS A 359 -23.42 -9.32 -12.48
C CYS A 359 -22.04 -8.69 -12.45
N SER A 360 -21.72 -7.96 -11.39
CA SER A 360 -20.41 -7.37 -11.19
C SER A 360 -19.86 -7.69 -9.81
N ILE A 361 -18.54 -7.83 -9.72
CA ILE A 361 -17.81 -7.89 -8.46
C ILE A 361 -16.97 -6.62 -8.41
N ILE A 362 -17.19 -5.79 -7.39
CA ILE A 362 -16.46 -4.53 -7.16
C ILE A 362 -15.62 -4.75 -5.90
N SER A 363 -14.33 -4.43 -5.94
CA SER A 363 -13.41 -4.72 -4.84
C SER A 363 -12.44 -3.56 -4.58
N ARG A 364 -12.07 -3.36 -3.32
CA ARG A 364 -10.93 -2.52 -2.91
C ARG A 364 -9.59 -3.22 -3.16
N TYR A 365 -9.58 -4.55 -3.29
CA TYR A 365 -8.38 -5.37 -3.48
C TYR A 365 -8.22 -5.79 -4.94
N PRO A 366 -6.98 -5.96 -5.42
CA PRO A 366 -6.72 -6.38 -6.79
C PRO A 366 -7.21 -7.80 -7.08
N PHE A 367 -7.49 -8.06 -8.36
CA PHE A 367 -7.77 -9.41 -8.83
C PHE A 367 -6.48 -10.07 -9.34
N SER A 368 -6.13 -11.24 -8.78
CA SER A 368 -5.04 -12.08 -9.27
C SER A 368 -5.47 -12.99 -10.42
N GLY A 369 -6.77 -13.09 -10.70
CA GLY A 369 -7.29 -13.89 -11.80
C GLY A 369 -8.82 -13.90 -11.86
N ILE A 370 -9.35 -14.42 -12.96
CA ILE A 370 -10.77 -14.62 -13.20
C ILE A 370 -11.03 -16.13 -13.36
N THR A 371 -12.12 -16.64 -12.83
CA THR A 371 -12.49 -18.05 -12.99
C THR A 371 -12.75 -18.42 -14.46
N PRO A 372 -12.50 -19.67 -14.88
CA PRO A 372 -12.72 -20.09 -16.27
C PRO A 372 -14.17 -19.86 -16.77
N ASN A 373 -15.16 -20.00 -15.88
CA ASN A 373 -16.58 -19.74 -16.18
C ASN A 373 -16.94 -18.25 -16.12
N LYS A 374 -16.00 -17.37 -15.74
CA LYS A 374 -16.13 -15.91 -15.60
C LYS A 374 -17.11 -15.43 -14.51
N TYR A 375 -17.67 -16.32 -13.68
CA TYR A 375 -18.61 -15.94 -12.62
C TYR A 375 -17.94 -15.51 -11.33
N GLY A 376 -16.62 -15.62 -11.24
CA GLY A 376 -15.86 -15.25 -10.07
C GLY A 376 -14.49 -14.67 -10.38
N VAL A 377 -13.91 -14.10 -9.35
CA VAL A 377 -12.56 -13.55 -9.35
C VAL A 377 -11.77 -14.11 -8.17
N TYR A 378 -10.48 -14.21 -8.35
CA TYR A 378 -9.53 -14.46 -7.26
C TYR A 378 -9.04 -13.10 -6.76
N ILE A 379 -9.46 -12.72 -5.54
CA ILE A 379 -9.08 -11.46 -4.90
C ILE A 379 -7.79 -11.68 -4.13
N ASP A 380 -6.77 -10.90 -4.43
CA ASP A 380 -5.50 -10.91 -3.73
C ASP A 380 -5.55 -9.95 -2.53
N LEU A 381 -5.57 -10.49 -1.33
CA LEU A 381 -5.50 -9.74 -0.08
C LEU A 381 -4.07 -9.41 0.33
N GLY A 382 -3.08 -9.76 -0.50
CA GLY A 382 -1.66 -9.67 -0.18
C GLY A 382 -1.17 -10.83 0.68
N GLU A 383 0.15 -10.92 0.86
CA GLU A 383 0.81 -11.94 1.70
C GLU A 383 0.47 -13.39 1.31
N GLY A 384 0.13 -13.63 0.04
CA GLY A 384 -0.25 -14.95 -0.47
C GLY A 384 -1.68 -15.40 -0.14
N ILE A 385 -2.50 -14.53 0.45
CA ILE A 385 -3.91 -14.82 0.72
C ILE A 385 -4.73 -14.51 -0.53
N ILE A 386 -5.26 -15.55 -1.15
CA ILE A 386 -6.16 -15.43 -2.30
C ILE A 386 -7.55 -15.92 -1.90
N VAL A 387 -8.55 -15.09 -2.09
CA VAL A 387 -9.96 -15.41 -1.82
C VAL A 387 -10.73 -15.52 -3.13
N LEU A 388 -11.37 -16.66 -3.36
CA LEU A 388 -12.28 -16.81 -4.47
C LEU A 388 -13.64 -16.21 -4.09
N VAL A 389 -14.08 -15.21 -4.84
CA VAL A 389 -15.42 -14.63 -4.74
C VAL A 389 -16.17 -14.91 -6.03
N MET A 390 -17.34 -15.52 -5.91
CA MET A 390 -18.22 -15.78 -7.03
C MET A 390 -19.51 -14.97 -6.86
N ASN A 391 -20.01 -14.42 -7.97
CA ASN A 391 -21.26 -13.68 -8.02
C ASN A 391 -22.13 -14.23 -9.15
N CYS A 392 -23.30 -14.72 -8.82
CA CYS A 392 -24.28 -15.16 -9.80
C CYS A 392 -25.67 -14.70 -9.37
N HIS A 393 -26.51 -14.45 -10.36
CA HIS A 393 -27.93 -14.16 -10.19
C HIS A 393 -28.71 -15.35 -10.70
N GLY A 394 -29.48 -15.98 -9.82
CA GLY A 394 -30.32 -17.11 -10.20
C GLY A 394 -31.44 -16.69 -11.18
N ALA A 395 -31.86 -17.60 -12.04
CA ALA A 395 -33.01 -17.37 -12.88
C ALA A 395 -34.23 -17.06 -12.00
N PHE A 396 -34.96 -15.97 -12.32
CA PHE A 396 -36.18 -15.69 -11.57
C PHE A 396 -37.30 -16.65 -11.97
N TYR A 397 -37.16 -17.32 -13.12
CA TYR A 397 -38.13 -18.26 -13.61
C TYR A 397 -37.47 -19.49 -14.27
N PRO A 398 -37.82 -20.72 -13.88
CA PRO A 398 -38.57 -21.05 -12.65
C PRO A 398 -37.72 -20.72 -11.41
N TYR A 399 -38.36 -20.21 -10.36
CA TYR A 399 -37.66 -19.77 -9.15
C TYR A 399 -37.05 -20.98 -8.42
N GLY A 400 -35.72 -21.00 -8.28
CA GLY A 400 -34.96 -22.14 -7.78
C GLY A 400 -35.47 -22.72 -6.44
N PRO A 401 -35.80 -21.92 -5.40
CA PRO A 401 -36.37 -22.41 -4.16
C PRO A 401 -37.70 -23.17 -4.35
N TYR A 402 -38.50 -22.79 -5.31
CA TYR A 402 -39.74 -23.51 -5.59
C TYR A 402 -39.47 -24.90 -6.21
N GLN A 403 -38.49 -24.98 -7.12
CA GLN A 403 -38.07 -26.26 -7.68
C GLN A 403 -37.50 -27.20 -6.62
N LEU A 404 -36.62 -26.68 -5.74
CA LEU A 404 -36.03 -27.46 -4.65
C LEU A 404 -37.06 -27.99 -3.66
N ASN A 405 -38.17 -27.26 -3.46
CA ASN A 405 -39.24 -27.64 -2.58
C ASN A 405 -40.38 -28.40 -3.30
N GLY A 406 -40.21 -28.76 -4.58
CA GLY A 406 -41.25 -29.49 -5.35
C GLY A 406 -42.52 -28.68 -5.61
N ILE A 407 -42.43 -27.34 -5.53
CA ILE A 407 -43.59 -26.46 -5.80
C ILE A 407 -43.69 -26.26 -7.30
N GLU A 408 -44.77 -26.72 -7.88
CA GLU A 408 -45.07 -26.44 -9.28
C GLU A 408 -45.38 -24.97 -9.48
N TYR A 409 -44.61 -24.31 -10.32
CA TYR A 409 -44.91 -22.95 -10.74
C TYR A 409 -45.93 -22.98 -11.88
N LYS A 410 -47.13 -22.50 -11.59
CA LYS A 410 -48.10 -22.18 -12.64
C LYS A 410 -47.84 -20.77 -13.13
N GLY A 411 -47.11 -20.64 -14.27
CA GLY A 411 -46.86 -19.37 -14.90
C GLY A 411 -48.14 -18.57 -15.14
N TYR A 412 -48.03 -17.24 -15.07
CA TYR A 412 -49.05 -16.31 -15.59
C TYR A 412 -48.98 -16.26 -17.10
#